data_2bd16c6d7432d973a557b296cf9d6bda
#
_entry.id   2bd16c6d7432d973a557b296cf9d6bda
#
_cell.length_a   1.000
_cell.length_b   1.000
_cell.length_c   1.000
_cell.angle_alpha   90.00
_cell.angle_beta   90.00
_cell.angle_gamma   90.00
#
_symmetry.space_group_name_H-M   'P 1'
#
loop_
_entity.id
_entity.type
_entity.pdbx_description
1 polymer ?
#
loop_
_entity_poly.entity_id
_entity_poly.type
_entity_poly.pdbx_seq_one_letter_code
_entity_poly.pdbx_strand_id
1 'polypeptide(L)'
;TKDLETTGTGVVVTGVCTATSFSGDGSGLSNVGISTEQVTPSSNVATLNLAKDDHKIVASGTYTIDVSGGTEAESHTLRIENSGTANVGFSTYFKFPSGGTPSLPTASGAISLISFTIHKVGSVGIATVLLSGASVNYS
;
A
#
# COMPACT_ATOMS: atom_id res chain seq x y z
N THR A 1 -34.41 -1.75 20.51
CA THR A 1 -32.94 -2.02 20.44
C THR A 1 -32.22 -0.85 21.09
N LYS A 2 -31.31 -1.08 22.01
CA LYS A 2 -30.46 -0.01 22.59
C LYS A 2 -29.20 0.08 21.72
N ASP A 3 -29.05 1.21 21.06
CA ASP A 3 -27.89 1.49 20.21
C ASP A 3 -26.74 2.15 21.00
N LEU A 4 -27.05 2.70 22.19
CA LEU A 4 -26.09 3.30 23.11
C LEU A 4 -26.47 2.91 24.56
N GLU A 5 -25.50 2.38 25.31
CA GLU A 5 -25.66 2.01 26.72
C GLU A 5 -24.49 2.52 27.55
N THR A 6 -24.78 3.16 28.68
CA THR A 6 -23.78 3.53 29.68
C THR A 6 -23.61 2.38 30.68
N THR A 7 -22.36 2.04 30.95
CA THR A 7 -21.97 1.04 31.95
C THR A 7 -21.18 1.70 33.08
N GLY A 8 -20.95 1.00 34.18
CA GLY A 8 -20.11 1.52 35.26
C GLY A 8 -18.65 1.79 34.86
N THR A 9 -18.21 1.30 33.70
CA THR A 9 -16.83 1.43 33.19
C THR A 9 -16.74 2.14 31.85
N GLY A 10 -17.86 2.58 31.26
CA GLY A 10 -17.82 3.24 29.97
C GLY A 10 -19.15 3.24 29.22
N VAL A 11 -19.08 3.31 27.91
CA VAL A 11 -20.21 3.34 26.98
C VAL A 11 -20.08 2.20 25.98
N VAL A 12 -21.18 1.47 25.76
CA VAL A 12 -21.28 0.47 24.69
C VAL A 12 -22.13 1.05 23.57
N VAL A 13 -21.57 1.08 22.34
CA VAL A 13 -22.28 1.47 21.11
C VAL A 13 -22.45 0.25 20.25
N THR A 14 -23.71 -0.12 19.95
CA THR A 14 -24.01 -1.16 18.98
C THR A 14 -24.26 -0.53 17.63
N GLY A 15 -23.28 -0.56 16.74
CA GLY A 15 -23.31 0.08 15.42
C GLY A 15 -22.15 1.01 15.20
N VAL A 16 -22.37 2.12 14.49
CA VAL A 16 -21.34 3.10 14.13
C VAL A 16 -21.32 4.25 15.14
N CYS A 17 -20.13 4.54 15.68
CA CYS A 17 -19.88 5.78 16.44
C CYS A 17 -19.13 6.76 15.53
N THR A 18 -19.74 7.93 15.27
CA THR A 18 -19.09 9.01 14.52
C THR A 18 -18.72 10.12 15.49
N ALA A 19 -17.45 10.47 15.53
CA ALA A 19 -16.93 11.57 16.35
C ALA A 19 -15.90 12.37 15.55
N THR A 20 -15.74 13.65 15.86
CA THR A 20 -14.71 14.50 15.25
C THR A 20 -13.30 14.05 15.65
N SER A 21 -13.15 13.51 16.85
CA SER A 21 -11.89 12.94 17.34
C SER A 21 -12.14 11.95 18.47
N PHE A 22 -11.22 11.01 18.65
CA PHE A 22 -11.09 10.16 19.82
C PHE A 22 -9.73 10.47 20.46
N SER A 23 -9.71 10.64 21.79
CA SER A 23 -8.48 10.87 22.56
C SER A 23 -8.28 9.76 23.57
N GLY A 24 -7.10 9.20 23.61
CA GLY A 24 -6.72 8.11 24.52
C GLY A 24 -5.74 7.14 23.90
N ASP A 25 -5.37 6.12 24.67
CA ASP A 25 -4.59 4.98 24.18
C ASP A 25 -5.48 4.09 23.31
N GLY A 26 -5.11 3.91 22.06
CA GLY A 26 -5.79 3.04 21.09
C GLY A 26 -5.47 1.55 21.23
N SER A 27 -4.70 1.12 22.24
CA SER A 27 -4.22 -0.27 22.38
C SER A 27 -5.35 -1.31 22.49
N GLY A 28 -6.53 -0.88 22.96
CA GLY A 28 -7.72 -1.72 23.04
C GLY A 28 -8.56 -1.79 21.76
N LEU A 29 -8.22 -1.04 20.72
CA LEU A 29 -8.94 -1.06 19.45
C LEU A 29 -8.46 -2.23 18.59
N SER A 30 -9.40 -2.96 18.00
CA SER A 30 -9.11 -4.01 17.03
C SER A 30 -9.52 -3.56 15.63
N ASN A 31 -8.86 -4.10 14.59
CA ASN A 31 -9.09 -3.75 13.19
C ASN A 31 -8.82 -2.27 12.81
N VAL A 32 -8.01 -1.58 13.60
CA VAL A 32 -7.47 -0.24 13.30
C VAL A 32 -6.05 -0.35 12.78
N GLY A 33 -5.80 -1.27 11.90
CA GLY A 33 -4.48 -1.56 11.35
C GLY A 33 -4.26 -0.97 9.97
N ILE A 34 -3.04 -1.17 9.48
CA ILE A 34 -2.67 -0.89 8.09
C ILE A 34 -3.58 -1.70 7.17
N SER A 35 -4.22 -1.04 6.22
CA SER A 35 -5.05 -1.71 5.22
C SER A 35 -4.15 -2.34 4.15
N THR A 36 -4.37 -3.63 3.88
CA THR A 36 -3.53 -4.40 2.95
C THR A 36 -4.32 -4.88 1.74
N GLU A 37 -3.62 -5.06 0.61
CA GLU A 37 -4.14 -5.78 -0.55
C GLU A 37 -3.12 -6.73 -1.14
N GLN A 38 -3.61 -7.76 -1.83
CA GLN A 38 -2.79 -8.58 -2.73
C GLN A 38 -3.18 -8.28 -4.17
N VAL A 39 -2.21 -7.85 -4.96
CA VAL A 39 -2.41 -7.48 -6.36
C VAL A 39 -1.89 -8.60 -7.26
N THR A 40 -2.70 -9.00 -8.23
CA THR A 40 -2.31 -9.92 -9.29
C THR A 40 -2.19 -9.16 -10.61
N PRO A 41 -1.05 -9.23 -11.31
CA PRO A 41 -0.92 -8.58 -12.60
C PRO A 41 -1.98 -9.04 -13.61
N SER A 42 -2.59 -8.11 -14.31
CA SER A 42 -3.52 -8.35 -15.40
C SER A 42 -3.03 -7.60 -16.64
N SER A 43 -2.99 -8.27 -17.80
CA SER A 43 -2.46 -7.69 -19.04
C SER A 43 -1.06 -7.08 -18.88
N ASN A 44 -0.20 -7.74 -18.11
CA ASN A 44 1.16 -7.30 -17.77
C ASN A 44 1.23 -5.98 -16.96
N VAL A 45 0.17 -5.62 -16.26
CA VAL A 45 0.13 -4.46 -15.35
C VAL A 45 -0.36 -4.89 -13.97
N ALA A 46 0.34 -4.49 -12.92
CA ALA A 46 -0.06 -4.63 -11.53
C ALA A 46 -0.44 -3.24 -11.00
N THR A 47 -1.72 -2.93 -10.94
CA THR A 47 -2.20 -1.62 -10.47
C THR A 47 -2.47 -1.66 -8.97
N LEU A 48 -1.71 -0.89 -8.20
CA LEU A 48 -1.89 -0.73 -6.77
C LEU A 48 -3.02 0.26 -6.50
N ASN A 49 -3.96 -0.11 -5.63
CA ASN A 49 -5.00 0.80 -5.16
C ASN A 49 -4.50 1.59 -3.94
N LEU A 50 -4.13 2.84 -4.14
CA LEU A 50 -3.56 3.69 -3.09
C LEU A 50 -4.58 4.15 -2.01
N ALA A 51 -5.79 3.58 -1.99
CA ALA A 51 -6.65 3.61 -0.80
C ALA A 51 -6.23 2.53 0.24
N LYS A 52 -5.21 1.71 -0.07
CA LYS A 52 -4.58 0.73 0.81
C LYS A 52 -3.16 1.15 1.13
N ASP A 53 -2.69 0.81 2.33
CA ASP A 53 -1.38 1.25 2.84
C ASP A 53 -0.25 0.28 2.46
N ASP A 54 -0.54 -1.01 2.44
CA ASP A 54 0.43 -2.08 2.16
C ASP A 54 -0.05 -2.97 1.01
N HIS A 55 0.83 -3.22 0.07
CA HIS A 55 0.54 -3.99 -1.14
C HIS A 55 1.45 -5.21 -1.21
N LYS A 56 0.89 -6.35 -1.63
CA LYS A 56 1.66 -7.55 -1.92
C LYS A 56 1.42 -8.00 -3.35
N ILE A 57 2.49 -8.30 -4.08
CA ILE A 57 2.44 -8.98 -5.37
C ILE A 57 3.17 -10.31 -5.23
N VAL A 58 2.51 -11.41 -5.65
CA VAL A 58 3.14 -12.72 -5.83
C VAL A 58 2.92 -13.11 -7.29
N ALA A 59 3.94 -12.97 -8.11
CA ALA A 59 3.81 -13.14 -9.56
C ALA A 59 5.11 -13.60 -10.23
N SER A 60 4.98 -13.99 -11.50
CA SER A 60 6.09 -14.32 -12.39
C SER A 60 5.87 -13.67 -13.76
N GLY A 61 6.84 -13.74 -14.64
CA GLY A 61 6.78 -13.13 -15.97
C GLY A 61 7.13 -11.64 -15.96
N THR A 62 6.82 -10.96 -17.05
CA THR A 62 7.10 -9.54 -17.20
C THR A 62 5.86 -8.71 -16.90
N TYR A 63 5.97 -7.75 -15.98
CA TYR A 63 4.87 -6.83 -15.67
C TYR A 63 5.39 -5.48 -15.18
N THR A 64 4.52 -4.47 -15.31
CA THR A 64 4.79 -3.10 -14.87
C THR A 64 3.90 -2.78 -13.67
N ILE A 65 4.47 -2.22 -12.63
CA ILE A 65 3.75 -1.72 -11.47
C ILE A 65 3.21 -0.33 -11.79
N ASP A 66 1.93 -0.16 -11.61
CA ASP A 66 1.21 1.09 -11.79
C ASP A 66 0.37 1.39 -10.55
N VAL A 67 -0.23 2.57 -10.47
CA VAL A 67 -0.99 3.03 -9.31
C VAL A 67 -2.30 3.69 -9.69
N SER A 68 -3.27 3.65 -8.78
CA SER A 68 -4.54 4.36 -8.91
C SER A 68 -4.98 4.98 -7.58
N GLY A 69 -5.54 6.18 -7.62
CA GLY A 69 -5.98 6.91 -6.43
C GLY A 69 -4.83 7.51 -5.63
N GLY A 70 -5.04 7.64 -4.33
CA GLY A 70 -4.08 8.18 -3.36
C GLY A 70 -4.20 9.67 -3.09
N THR A 71 -3.69 10.09 -1.95
CA THR A 71 -3.68 11.48 -1.47
C THR A 71 -2.23 11.91 -1.21
N GLU A 72 -1.93 13.18 -1.44
CA GLU A 72 -0.61 13.74 -1.15
C GLU A 72 -0.22 13.52 0.32
N ALA A 73 1.06 13.19 0.56
CA ALA A 73 1.69 12.85 1.82
C ALA A 73 1.38 11.45 2.38
N GLU A 74 0.50 10.66 1.77
CA GLU A 74 0.33 9.25 2.15
C GLU A 74 1.59 8.43 1.83
N SER A 75 1.91 7.47 2.71
CA SER A 75 3.06 6.58 2.56
C SER A 75 2.59 5.14 2.42
N HIS A 76 3.22 4.41 1.52
CA HIS A 76 2.85 3.05 1.15
C HIS A 76 4.05 2.13 1.13
N THR A 77 3.78 0.84 1.31
CA THR A 77 4.76 -0.23 1.12
C THR A 77 4.28 -1.20 0.06
N LEU A 78 5.22 -1.73 -0.71
CA LEU A 78 4.99 -2.78 -1.70
C LEU A 78 6.00 -3.90 -1.50
N ARG A 79 5.49 -5.09 -1.25
CA ARG A 79 6.25 -6.34 -1.17
C ARG A 79 6.06 -7.12 -2.46
N ILE A 80 7.15 -7.45 -3.13
CA ILE A 80 7.15 -8.24 -4.37
C ILE A 80 7.83 -9.58 -4.07
N GLU A 81 7.12 -10.68 -4.30
CA GLU A 81 7.61 -12.03 -4.21
C GLU A 81 7.52 -12.69 -5.59
N ASN A 82 8.65 -13.13 -6.12
CA ASN A 82 8.70 -13.79 -7.42
C ASN A 82 8.26 -15.25 -7.29
N SER A 83 7.09 -15.61 -7.77
CA SER A 83 6.62 -17.02 -7.80
C SER A 83 7.28 -17.87 -8.88
N GLY A 84 8.04 -17.26 -9.76
CA GLY A 84 8.85 -17.81 -10.83
C GLY A 84 9.81 -16.73 -11.32
N THR A 85 10.47 -16.91 -12.46
CA THR A 85 11.28 -15.84 -13.04
C THR A 85 10.40 -14.64 -13.35
N ALA A 86 10.76 -13.47 -12.81
CA ALA A 86 9.99 -12.22 -12.96
C ALA A 86 10.90 -11.08 -13.45
N ASN A 87 10.33 -10.23 -14.31
CA ASN A 87 10.95 -8.99 -14.75
C ASN A 87 9.96 -7.85 -14.48
N VAL A 88 10.28 -7.04 -13.47
CA VAL A 88 9.37 -6.05 -12.92
C VAL A 88 9.81 -4.65 -13.30
N GLY A 89 8.93 -3.92 -13.98
CA GLY A 89 9.09 -2.50 -14.28
C GLY A 89 8.21 -1.62 -13.40
N PHE A 90 8.42 -0.31 -13.49
CA PHE A 90 7.63 0.70 -12.80
C PHE A 90 7.09 1.70 -13.82
N SER A 91 5.87 2.16 -13.62
CA SER A 91 5.28 3.23 -14.43
C SER A 91 6.04 4.55 -14.21
N THR A 92 5.79 5.52 -15.07
CA THR A 92 6.44 6.84 -15.02
C THR A 92 6.08 7.67 -13.79
N TYR A 93 5.10 7.23 -13.02
CA TYR A 93 4.71 7.85 -11.75
C TYR A 93 5.76 7.67 -10.65
N PHE A 94 6.47 6.55 -10.65
CA PHE A 94 7.53 6.27 -9.68
C PHE A 94 8.80 7.07 -10.00
N LYS A 95 9.33 7.76 -9.01
CA LYS A 95 10.61 8.47 -9.09
C LYS A 95 11.57 7.90 -8.05
N PHE A 96 12.67 7.40 -8.51
CA PHE A 96 13.73 6.82 -7.68
C PHE A 96 14.92 7.78 -7.58
N PRO A 97 15.76 7.66 -6.54
CA PRO A 97 16.99 8.44 -6.42
C PRO A 97 17.84 8.36 -7.67
N SER A 98 18.46 9.46 -8.04
CA SER A 98 19.30 9.61 -9.24
C SER A 98 18.57 9.34 -10.58
N GLY A 99 17.24 9.30 -10.59
CA GLY A 99 16.42 9.11 -11.77
C GLY A 99 16.46 7.70 -12.38
N GLY A 100 17.15 6.76 -11.74
CA GLY A 100 17.24 5.37 -12.19
C GLY A 100 16.17 4.48 -11.57
N THR A 101 15.64 3.53 -12.34
CA THR A 101 14.77 2.47 -11.81
C THR A 101 15.64 1.43 -11.10
N PRO A 102 15.25 0.94 -9.90
CA PRO A 102 16.01 -0.08 -9.21
C PRO A 102 16.03 -1.39 -10.02
N SER A 103 17.18 -2.05 -10.04
CA SER A 103 17.28 -3.40 -10.60
C SER A 103 16.78 -4.39 -9.56
N LEU A 104 15.60 -4.97 -9.80
CA LEU A 104 15.05 -6.00 -8.92
C LEU A 104 15.58 -7.38 -9.31
N PRO A 105 15.75 -8.30 -8.34
CA PRO A 105 16.14 -9.67 -8.62
C PRO A 105 15.06 -10.38 -9.45
N THR A 106 15.47 -11.18 -10.43
CA THR A 106 14.56 -11.87 -11.34
C THR A 106 14.30 -13.33 -10.95
N ALA A 107 15.09 -13.89 -10.04
CA ALA A 107 15.00 -15.30 -9.66
C ALA A 107 13.70 -15.63 -8.94
N SER A 108 13.21 -16.85 -9.11
CA SER A 108 12.10 -17.39 -8.32
C SER A 108 12.41 -17.38 -6.83
N GLY A 109 11.45 -17.01 -6.00
CA GLY A 109 11.58 -16.91 -4.55
C GLY A 109 12.24 -15.60 -4.06
N ALA A 110 12.77 -14.77 -4.96
CA ALA A 110 13.35 -13.50 -4.57
C ALA A 110 12.27 -12.52 -4.07
N ILE A 111 12.60 -11.78 -3.00
CA ILE A 111 11.70 -10.82 -2.37
C ILE A 111 12.31 -9.42 -2.46
N SER A 112 11.49 -8.45 -2.78
CA SER A 112 11.84 -7.03 -2.81
C SER A 112 10.83 -6.21 -2.03
N LEU A 113 11.30 -5.17 -1.34
CA LEU A 113 10.50 -4.20 -0.63
C LEU A 113 10.69 -2.82 -1.24
N ILE A 114 9.61 -2.20 -1.64
CA ILE A 114 9.57 -0.84 -2.15
C ILE A 114 8.77 0.00 -1.17
N SER A 115 9.32 1.12 -0.72
CA SER A 115 8.60 2.12 0.07
C SER A 115 8.48 3.38 -0.74
N PHE A 116 7.33 4.02 -0.72
CA PHE A 116 7.12 5.27 -1.44
C PHE A 116 6.14 6.20 -0.72
N THR A 117 6.27 7.48 -0.98
CA THR A 117 5.36 8.53 -0.49
C THR A 117 4.80 9.28 -1.69
N ILE A 118 3.51 9.59 -1.65
CA ILE A 118 2.85 10.40 -2.65
C ILE A 118 3.27 11.85 -2.45
N HIS A 119 4.17 12.35 -3.32
CA HIS A 119 4.66 13.73 -3.25
C HIS A 119 3.70 14.72 -3.90
N LYS A 120 3.03 14.30 -4.97
CA LYS A 120 2.11 15.16 -5.71
C LYS A 120 1.05 14.33 -6.43
N VAL A 121 -0.20 14.76 -6.31
CA VAL A 121 -1.32 14.16 -7.04
C VAL A 121 -1.54 14.91 -8.35
N GLY A 122 -1.79 14.18 -9.43
CA GLY A 122 -2.14 14.76 -10.74
C GLY A 122 -3.56 15.32 -10.79
N SER A 123 -3.87 16.04 -11.87
CA SER A 123 -5.18 16.71 -12.09
C SER A 123 -6.38 15.75 -12.20
N VAL A 124 -6.18 14.43 -12.18
CA VAL A 124 -7.21 13.40 -12.37
C VAL A 124 -7.26 12.38 -11.22
N GLY A 125 -6.74 12.72 -10.04
CA GLY A 125 -6.74 11.83 -8.88
C GLY A 125 -5.79 10.64 -8.99
N ILE A 126 -4.82 10.69 -9.90
CA ILE A 126 -3.74 9.71 -10.01
C ILE A 126 -2.46 10.34 -9.46
N ALA A 127 -1.77 9.61 -8.61
CA ALA A 127 -0.47 10.03 -8.10
C ALA A 127 0.51 10.25 -9.27
N THR A 128 1.03 11.46 -9.42
CA THR A 128 1.93 11.82 -10.52
C THR A 128 3.40 11.75 -10.15
N VAL A 129 3.71 11.80 -8.87
CA VAL A 129 5.08 11.72 -8.35
C VAL A 129 5.07 10.89 -7.08
N LEU A 130 5.70 9.74 -7.14
CA LEU A 130 5.93 8.84 -6.02
C LEU A 130 7.42 8.84 -5.72
N LEU A 131 7.81 9.35 -4.57
CA LEU A 131 9.20 9.30 -4.12
C LEU A 131 9.46 7.92 -3.51
N SER A 132 10.28 7.14 -4.19
CA SER A 132 10.42 5.71 -3.92
C SER A 132 11.84 5.33 -3.50
N GLY A 133 11.95 4.38 -2.58
CA GLY A 133 13.18 3.65 -2.25
C GLY A 133 12.95 2.15 -2.38
N ALA A 134 14.00 1.40 -2.68
CA ALA A 134 13.94 -0.05 -2.83
C ALA A 134 14.98 -0.74 -1.95
N SER A 135 14.55 -1.81 -1.27
CA SER A 135 15.43 -2.81 -0.67
C SER A 135 15.18 -4.13 -1.38
N VAL A 136 16.22 -4.77 -1.85
CA VAL A 136 16.12 -5.91 -2.76
C VAL A 136 16.92 -7.11 -2.25
N ASN A 137 16.56 -8.29 -2.77
CA ASN A 137 17.28 -9.54 -2.52
C ASN A 137 17.18 -10.05 -1.07
N TYR A 138 16.00 -10.03 -0.52
CA TYR A 138 15.71 -10.81 0.67
C TYR A 138 15.54 -12.29 0.28
N SER A 139 16.33 -13.16 0.89
CA SER A 139 16.32 -14.62 0.67
C SER A 139 16.24 -15.37 1.99
#